data_99fd09466f34f1faf8add36bf2dea7a8
#
_entry.id   99fd09466f34f1faf8add36bf2dea7a8
#
_cell.length_a   1.000
_cell.length_b   1.000
_cell.length_c   1.000
_cell.angle_alpha   90.00
_cell.angle_beta   90.00
_cell.angle_gamma   90.00
#
_symmetry.space_group_name_H-M   'P 1'
#
loop_
_entity.id
_entity.type
_entity.pdbx_description
1 polymer ?
#
loop_
_entity_poly.entity_id
_entity_poly.type
_entity_poly.pdbx_seq_one_letter_code
_entity_poly.pdbx_strand_id
1 'polypeptide(L)'
;MGDVKNNTFGKMRCINKPVVAIMGTSPKQGKYTLQLQLRRQLKKEGYRVGQFGTEPTGYLFGFEVVYPFGYNSSVKVTGNDSIYAINRMLGEIERTNPDIIIVGSQSQTVHYNTGNLAFYSIQNTELLLGTEPDGVILVVNYNDPIEYIKRTINYIQSLQETTVIALVVYPISKDTKWTVLGSLTNKCNYKELVAFQEKVIKETDKKCFIVDSQIDIEAITEEIINFFSEDS
;
A
#
# COMPACT_ATOMS: atom_id res chain seq x y z
N MET A 1 0.44 -16.74 -17.58
CA MET A 1 1.15 -17.16 -16.36
C MET A 1 1.93 -18.43 -16.69
N GLY A 2 3.19 -18.30 -17.10
CA GLY A 2 4.04 -19.45 -17.32
C GLY A 2 4.44 -20.06 -15.98
N ASP A 3 4.54 -21.34 -15.96
CA ASP A 3 4.89 -22.25 -14.88
C ASP A 3 5.57 -21.64 -13.64
N VAL A 4 4.80 -21.36 -12.62
CA VAL A 4 5.25 -21.15 -11.22
C VAL A 4 5.47 -22.53 -10.56
N LYS A 5 5.91 -23.52 -11.32
CA LYS A 5 6.11 -24.87 -10.82
C LYS A 5 7.44 -24.99 -10.10
N ASN A 6 7.34 -25.27 -8.79
CA ASN A 6 8.32 -26.00 -7.97
C ASN A 6 9.76 -25.46 -7.98
N ASN A 7 9.94 -24.21 -7.60
CA ASN A 7 11.25 -23.79 -7.17
C ASN A 7 11.34 -23.81 -5.63
N THR A 8 11.36 -25.00 -5.04
CA THR A 8 11.49 -25.20 -3.59
C THR A 8 12.77 -24.58 -3.00
N PHE A 9 13.71 -24.17 -3.85
CA PHE A 9 14.93 -23.43 -3.52
C PHE A 9 15.05 -22.14 -4.33
N GLY A 10 13.92 -21.57 -4.76
CA GLY A 10 13.90 -20.37 -5.57
C GLY A 10 14.53 -19.20 -4.85
N LYS A 11 15.66 -18.74 -5.38
CA LYS A 11 16.24 -17.48 -4.92
C LYS A 11 15.30 -16.35 -5.33
N MET A 12 14.92 -15.53 -4.37
CA MET A 12 14.30 -14.25 -4.60
C MET A 12 15.28 -13.36 -5.39
N ARG A 13 14.76 -12.48 -6.22
CA ARG A 13 15.55 -11.46 -6.90
C ARG A 13 15.78 -10.31 -5.95
N CYS A 14 17.01 -9.85 -5.82
CA CYS A 14 17.28 -8.56 -5.24
C CYS A 14 16.79 -7.48 -6.23
N ILE A 15 15.93 -6.61 -5.78
CA ILE A 15 15.42 -5.46 -6.54
C ILE A 15 16.31 -4.28 -6.18
N ASN A 16 16.97 -3.69 -7.19
CA ASN A 16 17.94 -2.60 -7.01
C ASN A 16 17.32 -1.23 -7.32
N LYS A 17 16.02 -1.12 -7.21
CA LYS A 17 15.27 0.12 -7.43
C LYS A 17 14.48 0.45 -6.19
N PRO A 18 14.35 1.73 -5.84
CA PRO A 18 13.47 2.17 -4.77
C PRO A 18 12.05 1.59 -4.91
N VAL A 19 11.55 0.93 -3.88
CA VAL A 19 10.21 0.35 -3.84
C VAL A 19 9.40 0.99 -2.72
N VAL A 20 8.27 1.60 -3.06
CA VAL A 20 7.30 2.15 -2.11
C VAL A 20 6.00 1.38 -2.17
N ALA A 21 5.56 0.82 -1.06
CA ALA A 21 4.26 0.16 -0.96
C ALA A 21 3.19 1.08 -0.39
N ILE A 22 1.99 1.04 -0.99
CA ILE A 22 0.80 1.70 -0.46
C ILE A 22 -0.02 0.66 0.28
N MET A 23 0.06 0.70 1.61
CA MET A 23 -0.64 -0.22 2.50
C MET A 23 -1.86 0.47 3.16
N GLY A 24 -2.64 -0.25 3.93
CA GLY A 24 -3.77 0.38 4.61
C GLY A 24 -4.34 -0.42 5.77
N THR A 25 -5.10 0.24 6.62
CA THR A 25 -5.76 -0.35 7.78
C THR A 25 -7.11 -0.99 7.44
N SER A 26 -7.71 -0.65 6.30
CA SER A 26 -8.97 -1.27 5.86
C SER A 26 -9.18 -1.19 4.34
N PRO A 27 -10.15 -1.95 3.77
CA PRO A 27 -10.53 -1.81 2.37
C PRO A 27 -11.20 -0.45 2.09
N LYS A 28 -11.23 -0.05 0.81
CA LYS A 28 -11.94 1.15 0.31
C LYS A 28 -11.56 2.47 0.99
N GLN A 29 -10.28 2.64 1.35
CA GLN A 29 -9.76 3.85 2.00
C GLN A 29 -9.09 4.85 1.05
N GLY A 30 -9.06 4.58 -0.25
CA GLY A 30 -8.37 5.44 -1.22
C GLY A 30 -6.97 4.97 -1.62
N LYS A 31 -6.49 3.79 -1.19
CA LYS A 31 -5.17 3.26 -1.58
C LYS A 31 -4.94 3.28 -3.10
N TYR A 32 -5.90 2.80 -3.86
CA TYR A 32 -5.80 2.78 -5.32
C TYR A 32 -5.77 4.19 -5.91
N THR A 33 -6.59 5.10 -5.39
CA THR A 33 -6.57 6.52 -5.77
C THR A 33 -5.21 7.14 -5.48
N LEU A 34 -4.65 6.89 -4.30
CA LEU A 34 -3.33 7.40 -3.91
C LEU A 34 -2.23 6.90 -4.84
N GLN A 35 -2.25 5.61 -5.21
CA GLN A 35 -1.30 5.07 -6.18
C GLN A 35 -1.31 5.83 -7.50
N LEU A 36 -2.51 6.09 -8.05
CA LEU A 36 -2.67 6.82 -9.31
C LEU A 36 -2.20 8.27 -9.19
N GLN A 37 -2.51 8.92 -8.08
CA GLN A 37 -2.12 10.30 -7.81
C GLN A 37 -0.60 10.44 -7.65
N LEU A 38 0.04 9.57 -6.86
CA LEU A 38 1.50 9.56 -6.68
C LEU A 38 2.23 9.21 -7.98
N ARG A 39 1.77 8.19 -8.71
CA ARG A 39 2.32 7.88 -10.04
C ARG A 39 2.28 9.09 -10.97
N ARG A 40 1.15 9.78 -11.02
CA ARG A 40 0.98 10.97 -11.85
C ARG A 40 1.93 12.09 -11.42
N GLN A 41 2.05 12.34 -10.12
CA GLN A 41 2.88 13.41 -9.59
C GLN A 41 4.37 13.12 -9.83
N LEU A 42 4.85 11.93 -9.50
CA LEU A 42 6.24 11.52 -9.76
C LEU A 42 6.60 11.64 -11.26
N LYS A 43 5.68 11.22 -12.15
CA LYS A 43 5.90 11.40 -13.60
C LYS A 43 5.94 12.87 -14.02
N LYS A 44 5.15 13.76 -13.41
CA LYS A 44 5.18 15.21 -13.63
C LYS A 44 6.52 15.80 -13.21
N GLU A 45 7.16 15.25 -12.19
CA GLU A 45 8.49 15.64 -11.71
C GLU A 45 9.64 14.99 -12.49
N GLY A 46 9.33 14.21 -13.52
CA GLY A 46 10.30 13.63 -14.45
C GLY A 46 10.76 12.22 -14.13
N TYR A 47 10.25 11.59 -13.07
CA TYR A 47 10.62 10.22 -12.73
C TYR A 47 9.96 9.18 -13.64
N ARG A 48 10.71 8.13 -13.97
CA ARG A 48 10.18 6.90 -14.58
C ARG A 48 9.61 6.03 -13.48
N VAL A 49 8.30 5.85 -13.47
CA VAL A 49 7.60 5.12 -12.40
C VAL A 49 7.17 3.77 -12.89
N GLY A 50 7.70 2.71 -12.28
CA GLY A 50 7.16 1.36 -12.39
C GLY A 50 5.98 1.16 -11.45
N GLN A 51 4.98 0.39 -11.87
CA GLN A 51 3.76 0.22 -11.08
C GLN A 51 3.35 -1.24 -10.98
N PHE A 52 3.28 -1.73 -9.75
CA PHE A 52 2.67 -3.01 -9.39
C PHE A 52 1.29 -2.74 -8.77
N GLY A 53 0.24 -3.21 -9.40
CA GLY A 53 -1.13 -3.04 -8.93
C GLY A 53 -1.79 -4.35 -8.53
N THR A 54 -2.83 -4.23 -7.71
CA THR A 54 -3.67 -5.37 -7.30
C THR A 54 -5.11 -5.26 -7.81
N GLU A 55 -5.48 -4.10 -8.35
CA GLU A 55 -6.78 -3.88 -8.96
C GLU A 55 -6.76 -4.25 -10.45
N PRO A 56 -7.68 -5.10 -10.95
CA PRO A 56 -7.69 -5.53 -12.35
C PRO A 56 -7.72 -4.39 -13.38
N THR A 57 -8.30 -3.26 -13.01
CA THR A 57 -8.37 -2.05 -13.84
C THR A 57 -7.04 -1.33 -13.99
N GLY A 58 -6.00 -1.73 -13.25
CA GLY A 58 -4.66 -1.12 -13.30
C GLY A 58 -4.07 -1.06 -14.72
N TYR A 59 -4.30 -2.08 -15.54
CA TYR A 59 -3.86 -2.09 -16.93
C TYR A 59 -4.44 -0.93 -17.77
N LEU A 60 -5.67 -0.48 -17.49
CA LEU A 60 -6.28 0.67 -18.17
C LEU A 60 -5.55 1.98 -17.85
N PHE A 61 -4.83 2.03 -16.75
CA PHE A 61 -4.03 3.18 -16.31
C PHE A 61 -2.53 3.01 -16.59
N GLY A 62 -2.17 1.98 -17.37
CA GLY A 62 -0.80 1.73 -17.79
C GLY A 62 0.10 1.18 -16.70
N PHE A 63 -0.44 0.37 -15.78
CA PHE A 63 0.38 -0.39 -14.84
C PHE A 63 1.12 -1.49 -15.58
N GLU A 64 2.38 -1.67 -15.27
CA GLU A 64 3.24 -2.68 -15.89
C GLU A 64 2.83 -4.09 -15.46
N VAL A 65 2.42 -4.26 -14.20
CA VAL A 65 1.96 -5.53 -13.64
C VAL A 65 0.70 -5.33 -12.83
N VAL A 66 -0.24 -6.26 -12.98
CA VAL A 66 -1.42 -6.37 -12.13
C VAL A 66 -1.52 -7.80 -11.60
N TYR A 67 -1.49 -7.93 -10.27
CA TYR A 67 -1.66 -9.20 -9.55
C TYR A 67 -2.94 -9.14 -8.71
N PRO A 68 -4.09 -9.46 -9.31
CA PRO A 68 -5.38 -9.33 -8.63
C PRO A 68 -5.57 -10.48 -7.65
N PHE A 69 -5.28 -10.23 -6.38
CA PHE A 69 -5.63 -11.11 -5.27
C PHE A 69 -6.75 -10.49 -4.42
N GLY A 70 -7.36 -11.26 -3.55
CA GLY A 70 -8.42 -10.81 -2.65
C GLY A 70 -9.79 -11.41 -2.97
N TYR A 71 -10.85 -10.69 -2.62
CA TYR A 71 -12.23 -11.20 -2.77
C TYR A 71 -12.57 -11.50 -4.23
N ASN A 72 -13.07 -12.71 -4.49
CA ASN A 72 -13.41 -13.19 -5.83
C ASN A 72 -12.24 -13.17 -6.85
N SER A 73 -11.01 -13.21 -6.37
CA SER A 73 -9.86 -13.27 -7.23
C SER A 73 -9.82 -14.56 -8.04
N SER A 74 -9.39 -14.45 -9.29
CA SER A 74 -9.01 -15.60 -10.13
C SER A 74 -7.61 -16.15 -9.79
N VAL A 75 -6.81 -15.39 -9.04
CA VAL A 75 -5.48 -15.82 -8.60
C VAL A 75 -5.64 -16.70 -7.37
N LYS A 76 -5.17 -17.94 -7.48
CA LYS A 76 -5.25 -18.98 -6.44
C LYS A 76 -3.89 -19.43 -5.93
N VAL A 77 -2.86 -18.62 -6.15
CA VAL A 77 -1.51 -18.87 -5.66
C VAL A 77 -1.40 -18.34 -4.23
N THR A 78 -0.82 -19.10 -3.33
CA THR A 78 -0.69 -18.75 -1.91
C THR A 78 0.65 -19.19 -1.35
N GLY A 79 1.04 -18.62 -0.21
CA GLY A 79 2.26 -18.97 0.50
C GLY A 79 3.52 -18.64 -0.29
N ASN A 80 4.52 -19.52 -0.22
CA ASN A 80 5.82 -19.31 -0.88
C ASN A 80 5.71 -19.10 -2.38
N ASP A 81 4.76 -19.77 -3.04
CA ASP A 81 4.56 -19.61 -4.49
C ASP A 81 4.03 -18.22 -4.82
N SER A 82 3.17 -17.66 -3.97
CA SER A 82 2.69 -16.28 -4.11
C SER A 82 3.83 -15.27 -3.93
N ILE A 83 4.62 -15.41 -2.86
CA ILE A 83 5.79 -14.56 -2.59
C ILE A 83 6.75 -14.58 -3.77
N TYR A 84 7.09 -15.77 -4.25
CA TYR A 84 7.97 -15.94 -5.40
C TYR A 84 7.40 -15.30 -6.69
N ALA A 85 6.12 -15.52 -6.96
CA ALA A 85 5.46 -14.95 -8.14
C ALA A 85 5.46 -13.41 -8.09
N ILE A 86 5.15 -12.81 -6.93
CA ILE A 86 5.17 -11.36 -6.71
C ILE A 86 6.58 -10.80 -6.95
N ASN A 87 7.60 -11.40 -6.35
CA ASN A 87 8.98 -10.95 -6.53
C ASN A 87 9.44 -11.06 -7.99
N ARG A 88 9.08 -12.15 -8.68
CA ARG A 88 9.38 -12.29 -10.10
C ARG A 88 8.72 -11.21 -10.96
N MET A 89 7.45 -10.89 -10.68
CA MET A 89 6.72 -9.83 -11.37
C MET A 89 7.31 -8.46 -11.09
N LEU A 90 7.79 -8.21 -9.88
CA LEU A 90 8.51 -6.98 -9.55
C LEU A 90 9.81 -6.87 -10.36
N GLY A 91 10.53 -7.98 -10.53
CA GLY A 91 11.71 -8.04 -11.39
C GLY A 91 11.42 -7.79 -12.88
N GLU A 92 10.20 -8.05 -13.36
CA GLU A 92 9.80 -7.65 -14.73
C GLU A 92 9.64 -6.13 -14.83
N ILE A 93 9.09 -5.49 -13.79
CA ILE A 93 9.01 -4.03 -13.72
C ILE A 93 10.41 -3.43 -13.68
N GLU A 94 11.31 -3.95 -12.86
CA GLU A 94 12.69 -3.47 -12.75
C GLU A 94 13.41 -3.46 -14.10
N ARG A 95 13.16 -4.44 -14.97
CA ARG A 95 13.77 -4.50 -16.31
C ARG A 95 13.39 -3.34 -17.22
N THR A 96 12.29 -2.66 -16.93
CA THR A 96 11.91 -1.43 -17.65
C THR A 96 12.77 -0.23 -17.22
N ASN A 97 13.68 -0.44 -16.27
CA ASN A 97 14.58 0.55 -15.69
C ASN A 97 13.85 1.79 -15.13
N PRO A 98 12.87 1.61 -14.23
CA PRO A 98 12.24 2.74 -13.55
C PRO A 98 13.21 3.41 -12.58
N ASP A 99 12.90 4.63 -12.18
CA ASP A 99 13.62 5.34 -11.11
C ASP A 99 13.03 4.98 -9.74
N ILE A 100 11.75 4.64 -9.69
CA ILE A 100 11.01 4.19 -8.51
C ILE A 100 9.89 3.22 -8.89
N ILE A 101 9.59 2.27 -8.03
CA ILE A 101 8.48 1.33 -8.18
C ILE A 101 7.44 1.58 -7.10
N ILE A 102 6.18 1.79 -7.50
CA ILE A 102 5.04 1.88 -6.57
C ILE A 102 4.30 0.55 -6.56
N VAL A 103 4.08 0.02 -5.36
CA VAL A 103 3.34 -1.22 -5.11
C VAL A 103 2.02 -0.90 -4.43
N GLY A 104 0.92 -1.39 -4.96
CA GLY A 104 -0.39 -1.24 -4.35
C GLY A 104 -0.86 -2.49 -3.63
N SER A 105 -1.50 -2.32 -2.48
CA SER A 105 -2.13 -3.39 -1.73
C SER A 105 -3.65 -3.35 -1.79
N GLN A 106 -4.28 -4.42 -1.33
CA GLN A 106 -5.73 -4.50 -1.14
C GLN A 106 -6.08 -4.69 0.34
N SER A 107 -7.32 -4.37 0.70
CA SER A 107 -7.87 -4.61 2.04
C SER A 107 -7.04 -3.98 3.17
N GLN A 108 -7.05 -4.60 4.33
CA GLN A 108 -6.26 -4.21 5.50
C GLN A 108 -4.92 -4.95 5.53
N THR A 109 -3.91 -4.35 6.14
CA THR A 109 -2.60 -4.98 6.35
C THR A 109 -2.61 -5.95 7.53
N VAL A 110 -3.25 -5.55 8.64
CA VAL A 110 -3.41 -6.36 9.85
C VAL A 110 -4.89 -6.62 10.08
N HIS A 111 -5.24 -7.83 10.45
CA HIS A 111 -6.62 -8.16 10.79
C HIS A 111 -7.06 -7.43 12.06
N TYR A 112 -8.29 -6.96 12.10
CA TYR A 112 -8.91 -6.29 13.24
C TYR A 112 -10.02 -7.11 13.91
N ASN A 113 -10.44 -8.21 13.29
CA ASN A 113 -11.44 -9.11 13.83
C ASN A 113 -10.99 -10.56 13.59
N THR A 114 -10.74 -11.31 14.65
CA THR A 114 -10.27 -12.69 14.60
C THR A 114 -11.40 -13.71 14.44
N GLY A 115 -12.65 -13.27 14.50
CA GLY A 115 -13.82 -14.15 14.38
C GLY A 115 -14.23 -14.46 12.94
N ASN A 116 -13.62 -13.86 11.94
CA ASN A 116 -14.00 -14.04 10.54
C ASN A 116 -12.76 -14.10 9.62
N LEU A 117 -12.58 -15.23 8.95
CA LEU A 117 -11.48 -15.46 8.02
C LEU A 117 -11.43 -14.45 6.87
N ALA A 118 -12.56 -13.86 6.48
CA ALA A 118 -12.59 -12.82 5.46
C ALA A 118 -11.83 -11.54 5.85
N PHE A 119 -11.52 -11.35 7.14
CA PHE A 119 -10.74 -10.20 7.62
C PHE A 119 -9.25 -10.48 7.77
N TYR A 120 -8.81 -11.69 7.51
CA TYR A 120 -7.40 -12.03 7.51
C TYR A 120 -6.76 -11.59 6.19
N SER A 121 -5.61 -10.98 6.30
CA SER A 121 -4.89 -10.36 5.17
C SER A 121 -3.58 -11.06 4.86
N ILE A 122 -3.61 -12.39 4.81
CA ILE A 122 -2.43 -13.21 4.52
C ILE A 122 -1.78 -12.76 3.21
N GLN A 123 -2.59 -12.45 2.20
CA GLN A 123 -2.10 -11.99 0.90
C GLN A 123 -1.32 -10.66 0.97
N ASN A 124 -1.64 -9.77 1.92
CA ASN A 124 -0.83 -8.56 2.12
C ASN A 124 0.50 -8.86 2.79
N THR A 125 0.57 -9.89 3.65
CA THR A 125 1.84 -10.40 4.17
C THR A 125 2.69 -10.99 3.04
N GLU A 126 2.10 -11.81 2.18
CA GLU A 126 2.76 -12.36 1.00
C GLU A 126 3.24 -11.25 0.04
N LEU A 127 2.43 -10.17 -0.13
CA LEU A 127 2.80 -9.01 -0.92
C LEU A 127 4.01 -8.29 -0.34
N LEU A 128 4.01 -7.99 0.97
CA LEU A 128 5.15 -7.35 1.64
C LEU A 128 6.41 -8.20 1.49
N LEU A 129 6.33 -9.50 1.78
CA LEU A 129 7.47 -10.42 1.66
C LEU A 129 7.96 -10.60 0.22
N GLY A 130 7.07 -10.50 -0.76
CA GLY A 130 7.44 -10.67 -2.18
C GLY A 130 7.95 -9.40 -2.85
N THR A 131 7.61 -8.23 -2.31
CA THR A 131 8.03 -6.94 -2.85
C THR A 131 9.17 -6.29 -2.09
N GLU A 132 9.36 -6.69 -0.82
CA GLU A 132 10.41 -6.14 0.07
C GLU A 132 10.55 -4.62 -0.08
N PRO A 133 9.46 -3.83 0.16
CA PRO A 133 9.51 -2.40 -0.07
C PRO A 133 10.47 -1.71 0.93
N ASP A 134 11.26 -0.76 0.43
CA ASP A 134 12.13 0.08 1.28
C ASP A 134 11.29 1.00 2.16
N GLY A 135 10.18 1.50 1.62
CA GLY A 135 9.29 2.39 2.35
C GLY A 135 7.80 2.10 2.13
N VAL A 136 6.99 2.50 3.09
CA VAL A 136 5.53 2.30 3.07
C VAL A 136 4.80 3.60 3.35
N ILE A 137 3.81 3.92 2.52
CA ILE A 137 2.78 4.90 2.84
C ILE A 137 1.55 4.14 3.36
N LEU A 138 1.18 4.39 4.61
CA LEU A 138 0.06 3.70 5.24
C LEU A 138 -1.20 4.57 5.22
N VAL A 139 -2.20 4.14 4.47
CA VAL A 139 -3.52 4.79 4.46
C VAL A 139 -4.33 4.32 5.65
N VAL A 140 -4.83 5.25 6.44
CA VAL A 140 -5.62 5.02 7.66
C VAL A 140 -7.03 5.58 7.52
N ASN A 141 -7.98 5.06 8.28
CA ASN A 141 -9.31 5.66 8.39
C ASN A 141 -9.34 6.70 9.51
N TYR A 142 -10.16 7.71 9.33
CA TYR A 142 -10.47 8.71 10.33
C TYR A 142 -10.90 8.12 11.68
N ASN A 143 -11.59 6.99 11.72
CA ASN A 143 -12.08 6.36 12.94
C ASN A 143 -11.24 5.19 13.43
N ASP A 144 -10.05 4.98 12.87
CA ASP A 144 -9.20 3.89 13.33
C ASP A 144 -8.70 4.13 14.76
N PRO A 145 -8.79 3.15 15.66
CA PRO A 145 -8.15 3.25 16.96
C PRO A 145 -6.63 3.43 16.80
N ILE A 146 -6.05 4.36 17.56
CA ILE A 146 -4.61 4.64 17.51
C ILE A 146 -3.78 3.37 17.74
N GLU A 147 -4.20 2.53 18.68
CA GLU A 147 -3.50 1.27 18.95
C GLU A 147 -3.54 0.29 17.77
N TYR A 148 -4.56 0.35 16.94
CA TYR A 148 -4.63 -0.43 15.71
C TYR A 148 -3.66 0.13 14.65
N ILE A 149 -3.55 1.45 14.54
CA ILE A 149 -2.58 2.11 13.66
C ILE A 149 -1.16 1.74 14.09
N LYS A 150 -0.81 1.91 15.38
CA LYS A 150 0.49 1.53 15.96
C LYS A 150 0.82 0.06 15.69
N ARG A 151 -0.15 -0.83 15.93
CA ARG A 151 0.02 -2.27 15.67
C ARG A 151 0.30 -2.55 14.19
N THR A 152 -0.35 -1.82 13.29
CA THR A 152 -0.13 -1.98 11.85
C THR A 152 1.25 -1.49 11.44
N ILE A 153 1.70 -0.34 11.95
CA ILE A 153 3.07 0.18 11.74
C ILE A 153 4.10 -0.85 12.23
N ASN A 154 3.96 -1.29 13.47
CA ASN A 154 4.89 -2.26 14.08
C ASN A 154 4.93 -3.57 13.31
N TYR A 155 3.78 -4.06 12.85
CA TYR A 155 3.69 -5.26 12.04
C TYR A 155 4.49 -5.12 10.74
N ILE A 156 4.30 -4.03 10.02
CA ILE A 156 5.00 -3.76 8.75
C ILE A 156 6.51 -3.73 9.01
N GLN A 157 6.96 -2.93 9.96
CA GLN A 157 8.38 -2.71 10.23
C GLN A 157 9.08 -3.90 10.91
N SER A 158 8.32 -4.80 11.55
CA SER A 158 8.87 -6.02 12.17
C SER A 158 8.90 -7.21 11.21
N LEU A 159 8.13 -7.15 10.13
CA LEU A 159 8.07 -8.23 9.16
C LEU A 159 9.32 -8.27 8.29
N GLN A 160 9.88 -7.10 7.99
CA GLN A 160 11.07 -6.91 7.16
C GLN A 160 11.69 -5.53 7.40
N GLU A 161 12.89 -5.32 6.87
CA GLU A 161 13.59 -4.03 6.93
C GLU A 161 12.90 -3.02 6.00
N THR A 162 11.91 -2.31 6.55
CA THR A 162 11.16 -1.26 5.84
C THR A 162 10.75 -0.17 6.81
N THR A 163 10.53 1.03 6.29
CA THR A 163 10.07 2.17 7.09
C THR A 163 8.68 2.61 6.66
N VAL A 164 7.76 2.80 7.63
CA VAL A 164 6.54 3.55 7.36
C VAL A 164 6.93 5.02 7.27
N ILE A 165 7.00 5.55 6.03
CA ILE A 165 7.44 6.92 5.72
C ILE A 165 6.42 7.93 6.24
N ALA A 166 5.14 7.71 5.90
CA ALA A 166 4.06 8.60 6.28
C ALA A 166 2.72 7.86 6.39
N LEU A 167 1.80 8.49 7.10
CA LEU A 167 0.40 8.12 7.18
C LEU A 167 -0.43 9.04 6.30
N VAL A 168 -1.50 8.49 5.72
CA VAL A 168 -2.42 9.24 4.86
C VAL A 168 -3.85 8.96 5.28
N VAL A 169 -4.64 10.02 5.41
CA VAL A 169 -6.08 9.93 5.69
C VAL A 169 -6.86 10.72 4.64
N TYR A 170 -7.91 10.12 4.11
CA TYR A 170 -8.86 10.80 3.23
C TYR A 170 -10.04 11.36 4.06
N PRO A 171 -10.64 12.50 3.67
CA PRO A 171 -11.77 13.11 4.37
C PRO A 171 -13.08 12.33 4.17
N ILE A 172 -13.01 11.01 4.36
CA ILE A 172 -14.09 10.06 4.14
C ILE A 172 -14.28 9.25 5.41
N SER A 173 -15.46 9.34 6.03
CA SER A 173 -15.84 8.42 7.09
C SER A 173 -16.60 7.22 6.50
N LYS A 174 -16.32 6.05 7.00
CA LYS A 174 -17.09 4.84 6.69
C LYS A 174 -18.04 4.52 7.83
N ASP A 175 -19.23 4.07 7.49
CA ASP A 175 -20.08 3.43 8.48
C ASP A 175 -19.35 2.20 9.06
N THR A 176 -19.38 2.06 10.38
CA THR A 176 -18.76 0.96 11.12
C THR A 176 -19.34 -0.42 10.80
N LYS A 177 -20.47 -0.46 10.13
CA LYS A 177 -21.08 -1.69 9.61
C LYS A 177 -20.50 -2.01 8.24
N TRP A 178 -19.38 -2.71 8.26
CA TRP A 178 -18.76 -3.19 7.03
C TRP A 178 -19.69 -4.19 6.32
N THR A 179 -20.22 -3.79 5.17
CA THR A 179 -20.86 -4.69 4.23
C THR A 179 -20.04 -4.72 2.95
N VAL A 180 -19.76 -5.91 2.43
CA VAL A 180 -19.00 -6.12 1.18
C VAL A 180 -19.59 -5.33 0.00
N LEU A 181 -20.87 -5.00 0.06
CA LEU A 181 -21.65 -4.45 -1.07
C LEU A 181 -22.10 -3.00 -0.92
N GLY A 182 -21.85 -2.31 0.16
CA GLY A 182 -22.34 -0.94 0.28
C GLY A 182 -22.02 -0.27 1.61
N SER A 183 -20.83 0.23 1.79
CA SER A 183 -20.62 1.25 2.80
C SER A 183 -20.95 2.60 2.20
N LEU A 184 -21.91 3.31 2.78
CA LEU A 184 -22.12 4.71 2.51
C LEU A 184 -20.86 5.44 3.03
N THR A 185 -20.18 6.15 2.15
CA THR A 185 -19.09 7.05 2.52
C THR A 185 -19.68 8.42 2.81
N ASN A 186 -19.56 8.88 4.03
CA ASN A 186 -19.93 10.25 4.42
C ASN A 186 -18.66 11.12 4.43
N LYS A 187 -18.79 12.39 4.10
CA LYS A 187 -17.70 13.35 4.32
C LYS A 187 -17.49 13.53 5.83
N CYS A 188 -16.23 13.51 6.25
CA CYS A 188 -15.87 13.85 7.63
C CYS A 188 -16.03 15.34 7.90
N ASN A 189 -16.29 15.68 9.16
CA ASN A 189 -16.11 17.04 9.62
C ASN A 189 -14.60 17.36 9.60
N TYR A 190 -14.20 18.40 8.87
CA TYR A 190 -12.79 18.74 8.70
C TYR A 190 -12.07 19.06 10.02
N LYS A 191 -12.75 19.71 10.99
CA LYS A 191 -12.17 19.99 12.31
C LYS A 191 -11.84 18.71 13.09
N GLU A 192 -12.71 17.73 13.02
CA GLU A 192 -12.50 16.43 13.67
C GLU A 192 -11.38 15.66 12.98
N LEU A 193 -11.27 15.79 11.66
CA LEU A 193 -10.22 15.16 10.87
C LEU A 193 -8.84 15.73 11.22
N VAL A 194 -8.73 17.05 11.38
CA VAL A 194 -7.50 17.72 11.83
C VAL A 194 -7.12 17.27 13.25
N ALA A 195 -8.09 17.24 14.17
CA ALA A 195 -7.84 16.75 15.54
C ALA A 195 -7.38 15.28 15.55
N PHE A 196 -7.93 14.44 14.66
CA PHE A 196 -7.47 13.06 14.47
C PHE A 196 -6.04 13.01 13.93
N GLN A 197 -5.72 13.81 12.92
CA GLN A 197 -4.37 13.92 12.36
C GLN A 197 -3.34 14.30 13.43
N GLU A 198 -3.61 15.35 14.21
CA GLU A 198 -2.73 15.80 15.30
C GLU A 198 -2.50 14.69 16.34
N LYS A 199 -3.56 13.98 16.69
CA LYS A 199 -3.48 12.84 17.62
C LYS A 199 -2.63 11.71 17.02
N VAL A 200 -2.83 11.38 15.77
CA VAL A 200 -2.05 10.34 15.07
C VAL A 200 -0.57 10.71 15.05
N ILE A 201 -0.23 11.93 14.67
CA ILE A 201 1.16 12.41 14.64
C ILE A 201 1.79 12.28 16.04
N LYS A 202 1.12 12.80 17.05
CA LYS A 202 1.59 12.78 18.45
C LYS A 202 1.84 11.37 18.97
N GLU A 203 0.97 10.43 18.61
CA GLU A 203 0.97 9.09 19.18
C GLU A 203 1.84 8.10 18.39
N THR A 204 2.12 8.37 17.13
CA THR A 204 2.90 7.46 16.26
C THR A 204 4.27 7.98 15.90
N ASP A 205 4.54 9.27 16.17
CA ASP A 205 5.75 9.97 15.73
C ASP A 205 5.98 9.88 14.22
N LYS A 206 4.90 9.81 13.46
CA LYS A 206 4.91 9.74 11.99
C LYS A 206 4.19 10.93 11.40
N LYS A 207 4.69 11.47 10.29
CA LYS A 207 3.94 12.46 9.51
C LYS A 207 2.60 11.86 9.07
N CYS A 208 1.53 12.65 9.13
CA CYS A 208 0.21 12.25 8.69
C CYS A 208 -0.38 13.34 7.80
N PHE A 209 -0.79 12.98 6.59
CA PHE A 209 -1.33 13.88 5.59
C PHE A 209 -2.84 13.66 5.42
N ILE A 210 -3.60 14.76 5.42
CA ILE A 210 -5.00 14.75 4.98
C ILE A 210 -4.99 15.00 3.47
N VAL A 211 -5.49 14.06 2.68
CA VAL A 211 -5.52 14.20 1.22
C VAL A 211 -6.87 14.74 0.77
N ASP A 212 -6.95 16.03 0.49
CA ASP A 212 -8.13 16.72 -0.03
C ASP A 212 -7.81 17.52 -1.32
N SER A 213 -6.54 17.76 -1.61
CA SER A 213 -6.08 18.56 -2.74
C SER A 213 -4.86 17.97 -3.46
N GLN A 214 -4.48 18.58 -4.57
CA GLN A 214 -3.26 18.24 -5.30
C GLN A 214 -1.99 18.61 -4.50
N ILE A 215 -2.03 19.66 -3.68
CA ILE A 215 -0.91 20.12 -2.85
C ILE A 215 -0.53 19.03 -1.83
N ASP A 216 -1.51 18.32 -1.30
CA ASP A 216 -1.24 17.23 -0.35
C ASP A 216 -0.50 16.06 -1.02
N ILE A 217 -0.83 15.79 -2.28
CA ILE A 217 -0.14 14.76 -3.08
C ILE A 217 1.30 15.20 -3.39
N GLU A 218 1.52 16.48 -3.68
CA GLU A 218 2.86 17.05 -3.88
C GLU A 218 3.69 16.91 -2.61
N ALA A 219 3.13 17.23 -1.45
CA ALA A 219 3.82 17.09 -0.16
C ALA A 219 4.15 15.61 0.18
N ILE A 220 3.25 14.67 -0.08
CA ILE A 220 3.53 13.24 0.11
C ILE A 220 4.60 12.76 -0.86
N THR A 221 4.59 13.25 -2.10
CA THR A 221 5.59 12.89 -3.11
C THR A 221 6.97 13.41 -2.70
N GLU A 222 7.06 14.65 -2.22
CA GLU A 222 8.29 15.23 -1.69
C GLU A 222 8.83 14.42 -0.50
N GLU A 223 7.96 13.96 0.39
CA GLU A 223 8.37 13.10 1.52
C GLU A 223 8.97 11.77 1.06
N ILE A 224 8.39 11.16 0.02
CA ILE A 224 8.93 9.94 -0.59
C ILE A 224 10.31 10.22 -1.21
N ILE A 225 10.47 11.32 -1.95
CA ILE A 225 11.72 11.67 -2.60
C ILE A 225 12.81 11.95 -1.56
N ASN A 226 12.49 12.70 -0.51
CA ASN A 226 13.42 13.00 0.58
C ASN A 226 13.90 11.74 1.29
N PHE A 227 12.99 10.79 1.58
CA PHE A 227 13.33 9.52 2.19
C PHE A 227 14.44 8.77 1.41
N PHE A 228 14.33 8.71 0.09
CA PHE A 228 15.35 8.04 -0.73
C PHE A 228 16.60 8.89 -1.01
N SER A 229 16.52 10.20 -0.80
CA SER A 229 17.68 11.08 -1.00
C SER A 229 18.59 11.13 0.22
N GLU A 230 18.07 10.87 1.41
CA GLU A 230 18.83 10.82 2.67
C GLU A 230 19.67 9.55 2.80
N ASP A 231 19.27 8.46 2.11
CA ASP A 231 19.95 7.15 2.13
C ASP A 231 21.00 7.02 0.99
N SER A 232 21.22 8.06 0.20
CA SER A 232 22.16 8.10 -0.94
C SER A 232 23.43 8.85 -0.60
#